data_a0b47f8fa322900a40eb2ad20c3d6cfc
#
_entry.id   a0b47f8fa322900a40eb2ad20c3d6cfc
#
_cell.length_a   1.000
_cell.length_b   1.000
_cell.length_c   1.000
_cell.angle_alpha   90.00
_cell.angle_beta   90.00
_cell.angle_gamma   90.00
#
_symmetry.space_group_name_H-M   'P 1'
#
loop_
_entity.id
_entity.type
_entity.pdbx_description
1 polymer ?
#
loop_
_entity_poly.entity_id
_entity_poly.type
_entity_poly.pdbx_seq_one_letter_code
_entity_poly.pdbx_strand_id
1 'polypeptide(L)'
;KAKYDREGHLISPECSKAQFVLGYKGYVQLALRSGQYPDLDCMEIRQGEYLGKDPQTGKPQFKFIEDDDLREKLPIVGYMAYFEYLNGFRKCIYWSREKMLNHADTYSQAFSKDAYDKIQNGQIADKDMWKYSSFWYKSFDDMAKKTLLRQLISKWGIMSTEMQQALTNDSGIPAVDPRTGEIISDHSDELELTTNAPQPAVEGSVPAQLQ
;
A
#
# COMPACT_ATOMS: atom_id res chain seq x y z
N LYS A 1 20.05 17.06 6.73
CA LYS A 1 21.44 16.87 7.18
C LYS A 1 22.21 16.20 6.07
N ALA A 2 23.31 16.82 5.60
CA ALA A 2 24.21 16.19 4.65
C ALA A 2 24.78 14.90 5.27
N LYS A 3 24.78 13.80 4.51
CA LYS A 3 25.39 12.55 4.94
C LYS A 3 26.81 12.50 4.35
N TYR A 4 27.77 12.18 5.18
CA TYR A 4 29.16 11.98 4.80
C TYR A 4 29.51 10.50 4.91
N ASP A 5 30.39 10.00 4.03
CA ASP A 5 30.96 8.67 4.14
C ASP A 5 31.96 8.58 5.32
N ARG A 6 32.56 7.40 5.54
CA ARG A 6 33.53 7.19 6.62
C ARG A 6 34.83 7.98 6.43
N GLU A 7 35.05 8.51 5.24
CA GLU A 7 36.23 9.29 4.83
C GLU A 7 35.94 10.79 4.80
N GLY A 8 34.69 11.21 5.14
CA GLY A 8 34.29 12.61 5.22
C GLY A 8 33.85 13.22 3.90
N HIS A 9 33.64 12.43 2.85
CA HIS A 9 33.12 12.92 1.57
C HIS A 9 31.60 13.03 1.59
N LEU A 10 31.05 14.04 0.92
CA LEU A 10 29.60 14.24 0.79
C LEU A 10 29.02 13.13 -0.08
N ILE A 11 28.18 12.28 0.49
CA ILE A 11 27.62 11.10 -0.20
C ILE A 11 26.62 11.49 -1.29
N SER A 12 26.00 12.66 -1.23
CA SER A 12 25.20 13.22 -2.33
C SER A 12 24.89 14.69 -2.10
N PRO A 13 25.14 15.57 -3.07
CA PRO A 13 24.64 16.93 -3.08
C PRO A 13 23.19 17.01 -3.56
N GLU A 14 22.59 15.91 -4.02
CA GLU A 14 21.19 15.90 -4.41
C GLU A 14 20.33 15.90 -3.15
N CYS A 15 19.68 17.02 -2.90
CA CYS A 15 18.59 17.10 -1.96
C CYS A 15 17.60 15.98 -2.29
N SER A 16 17.45 14.99 -1.40
CA SER A 16 16.38 14.03 -1.51
C SER A 16 15.05 14.83 -1.57
N LYS A 17 14.38 14.76 -2.71
CA LYS A 17 13.08 15.42 -2.87
C LYS A 17 12.13 14.78 -1.86
N ALA A 18 11.53 15.59 -1.01
CA ALA A 18 10.48 15.12 -0.13
C ALA A 18 9.32 14.64 -1.00
N GLN A 19 8.92 13.37 -0.84
CA GLN A 19 7.74 12.85 -1.51
C GLN A 19 6.61 12.73 -0.51
N PHE A 20 5.46 13.18 -0.93
CA PHE A 20 4.23 13.02 -0.17
C PHE A 20 3.66 11.63 -0.43
N VAL A 21 3.54 10.82 0.62
CA VAL A 21 2.90 9.50 0.59
C VAL A 21 1.61 9.56 1.38
N LEU A 22 0.49 9.30 0.71
CA LEU A 22 -0.83 9.34 1.33
C LEU A 22 -1.15 7.98 1.97
N GLY A 23 -1.34 7.95 3.29
CA GLY A 23 -1.84 6.76 4.00
C GLY A 23 -3.34 6.53 3.78
N TYR A 24 -3.87 5.34 4.13
CA TYR A 24 -5.29 5.01 3.95
C TYR A 24 -6.22 6.03 4.64
N LYS A 25 -5.87 6.52 5.82
CA LYS A 25 -6.63 7.58 6.53
C LYS A 25 -6.71 8.88 5.73
N GLY A 26 -5.66 9.21 4.98
CA GLY A 26 -5.66 10.37 4.09
C GLY A 26 -6.63 10.22 2.92
N TYR A 27 -6.73 9.02 2.34
CA TYR A 27 -7.74 8.72 1.31
C TYR A 27 -9.16 8.86 1.85
N VAL A 28 -9.42 8.33 3.05
CA VAL A 28 -10.72 8.50 3.73
C VAL A 28 -11.05 9.98 3.90
N GLN A 29 -10.10 10.78 4.40
CA GLN A 29 -10.30 12.22 4.60
C GLN A 29 -10.58 12.98 3.30
N LEU A 30 -9.89 12.65 2.21
CA LEU A 30 -10.15 13.26 0.91
C LEU A 30 -11.51 12.88 0.35
N ALA A 31 -11.92 11.61 0.51
CA ALA A 31 -13.24 11.15 0.09
C ALA A 31 -14.36 11.87 0.85
N LEU A 32 -14.25 11.95 2.17
CA LEU A 32 -15.24 12.64 3.01
C LEU A 32 -15.33 14.14 2.69
N ARG A 33 -14.18 14.81 2.45
CA ARG A 33 -14.14 16.22 2.06
C ARG A 33 -14.85 16.53 0.73
N SER A 34 -14.91 15.54 -0.18
CA SER A 34 -15.64 15.70 -1.45
C SER A 34 -17.14 15.89 -1.24
N GLY A 35 -17.67 15.55 -0.06
CA GLY A 35 -19.11 15.60 0.25
C GLY A 35 -19.98 14.59 -0.50
N GLN A 36 -19.36 13.69 -1.28
CA GLN A 36 -20.06 12.68 -2.08
C GLN A 36 -20.27 11.37 -1.33
N TYR A 37 -19.49 11.15 -0.26
CA TYR A 37 -19.48 9.93 0.53
C TYR A 37 -20.02 10.19 1.95
N PRO A 38 -21.32 9.92 2.20
CA PRO A 38 -21.86 9.93 3.57
C PRO A 38 -21.17 8.91 4.47
N ASP A 39 -20.72 7.79 3.86
CA ASP A 39 -20.00 6.74 4.57
C ASP A 39 -18.92 6.12 3.67
N LEU A 40 -17.74 5.94 4.23
CA LEU A 40 -16.60 5.28 3.60
C LEU A 40 -15.68 4.75 4.68
N ASP A 41 -15.43 3.44 4.66
CA ASP A 41 -14.57 2.80 5.63
C ASP A 41 -13.76 1.65 5.02
N CYS A 42 -12.69 1.28 5.73
CA CYS A 42 -11.85 0.14 5.41
C CYS A 42 -11.40 -0.55 6.69
N MET A 43 -11.69 -1.83 6.81
CA MET A 43 -11.45 -2.58 8.04
C MET A 43 -10.89 -3.98 7.79
N GLU A 44 -10.31 -4.52 8.86
CA GLU A 44 -9.83 -5.88 8.94
C GLU A 44 -11.00 -6.83 9.22
N ILE A 45 -10.97 -7.98 8.58
CA ILE A 45 -11.93 -9.06 8.77
C ILE A 45 -11.25 -10.20 9.52
N ARG A 46 -11.80 -10.54 10.66
CA ARG A 46 -11.30 -11.60 11.54
C ARG A 46 -11.89 -12.96 11.19
N GLN A 47 -11.22 -14.00 11.68
CA GLN A 47 -11.69 -15.36 11.48
C GLN A 47 -13.12 -15.54 11.99
N GLY A 48 -14.00 -16.11 11.15
CA GLY A 48 -15.40 -16.31 11.45
C GLY A 48 -16.33 -15.16 11.03
N GLU A 49 -15.80 -13.98 10.69
CA GLU A 49 -16.62 -12.84 10.26
C GLU A 49 -17.05 -12.89 8.79
N TYR A 50 -16.24 -13.51 7.91
CA TYR A 50 -16.59 -13.65 6.49
C TYR A 50 -17.47 -14.88 6.26
N LEU A 51 -18.69 -14.67 5.78
CA LEU A 51 -19.67 -15.73 5.52
C LEU A 51 -19.68 -16.24 4.08
N GLY A 52 -18.89 -15.62 3.21
CA GLY A 52 -18.89 -15.93 1.78
C GLY A 52 -19.51 -14.82 0.93
N LYS A 53 -19.85 -15.16 -0.30
CA LYS A 53 -20.54 -14.25 -1.21
C LYS A 53 -22.00 -14.66 -1.34
N ASP A 54 -22.85 -13.66 -1.38
CA ASP A 54 -24.25 -13.85 -1.75
C ASP A 54 -24.34 -14.47 -3.16
N PRO A 55 -25.01 -15.60 -3.34
CA PRO A 55 -25.03 -16.31 -4.61
C PRO A 55 -25.80 -15.57 -5.73
N GLN A 56 -26.70 -14.67 -5.39
CA GLN A 56 -27.49 -13.91 -6.37
C GLN A 56 -26.81 -12.62 -6.79
N THR A 57 -26.22 -11.91 -5.82
CA THR A 57 -25.64 -10.57 -6.05
C THR A 57 -24.11 -10.58 -6.17
N GLY A 58 -23.44 -11.67 -5.77
CA GLY A 58 -21.99 -11.77 -5.70
C GLY A 58 -21.36 -10.87 -4.62
N LYS A 59 -22.17 -10.20 -3.79
CA LYS A 59 -21.68 -9.31 -2.74
C LYS A 59 -21.11 -10.11 -1.56
N PRO A 60 -20.02 -9.66 -0.94
CA PRO A 60 -19.49 -10.29 0.25
C PRO A 60 -20.46 -10.09 1.42
N GLN A 61 -20.63 -11.13 2.25
CA GLN A 61 -21.47 -11.13 3.44
C GLN A 61 -20.60 -11.31 4.68
N PHE A 62 -20.92 -10.54 5.72
CA PHE A 62 -20.18 -10.54 6.98
C PHE A 62 -21.14 -10.65 8.17
N LYS A 63 -20.63 -11.25 9.24
CA LYS A 63 -21.24 -11.23 10.57
C LYS A 63 -20.15 -10.85 11.57
N PHE A 64 -20.16 -9.61 11.99
CA PHE A 64 -19.16 -9.10 12.92
C PHE A 64 -19.34 -9.70 14.31
N ILE A 65 -18.21 -9.91 14.98
CA ILE A 65 -18.16 -10.37 16.36
C ILE A 65 -18.32 -9.12 17.24
N GLU A 66 -19.36 -9.12 18.09
CA GLU A 66 -19.71 -7.97 18.93
C GLU A 66 -18.79 -7.82 20.15
N ASP A 67 -18.17 -8.92 20.60
CA ASP A 67 -17.19 -8.92 21.69
C ASP A 67 -15.83 -8.51 21.16
N ASP A 68 -15.42 -7.27 21.44
CA ASP A 68 -14.15 -6.71 20.97
C ASP A 68 -12.95 -7.47 21.52
N ASP A 69 -12.96 -7.89 22.79
CA ASP A 69 -11.87 -8.64 23.42
C ASP A 69 -11.66 -10.02 22.76
N LEU A 70 -12.75 -10.65 22.35
CA LEU A 70 -12.71 -11.89 21.59
C LEU A 70 -12.23 -11.64 20.16
N ARG A 71 -12.77 -10.61 19.52
CA ARG A 71 -12.47 -10.25 18.14
C ARG A 71 -10.98 -9.94 17.94
N GLU A 72 -10.37 -9.18 18.85
CA GLU A 72 -8.95 -8.81 18.77
C GLU A 72 -7.99 -10.01 18.86
N LYS A 73 -8.39 -11.08 19.54
CA LYS A 73 -7.61 -12.31 19.66
C LYS A 73 -7.64 -13.19 18.40
N LEU A 74 -8.61 -12.96 17.53
CA LEU A 74 -8.74 -13.76 16.32
C LEU A 74 -7.82 -13.27 15.20
N PRO A 75 -7.29 -14.20 14.37
CA PRO A 75 -6.42 -13.82 13.26
C PRO A 75 -7.20 -13.06 12.18
N ILE A 76 -6.50 -12.12 11.51
CA ILE A 76 -7.00 -11.40 10.36
C ILE A 76 -6.99 -12.35 9.15
N VAL A 77 -8.15 -12.58 8.54
CA VAL A 77 -8.32 -13.44 7.37
C VAL A 77 -8.51 -12.66 6.07
N GLY A 78 -8.74 -11.36 6.17
CA GLY A 78 -8.90 -10.50 5.01
C GLY A 78 -9.20 -9.06 5.38
N TYR A 79 -9.51 -8.29 4.37
CA TYR A 79 -9.81 -6.86 4.47
C TYR A 79 -11.04 -6.55 3.65
N MET A 80 -11.87 -5.65 4.13
CA MET A 80 -12.97 -5.09 3.37
C MET A 80 -12.86 -3.58 3.27
N ALA A 81 -13.31 -3.04 2.15
CA ALA A 81 -13.52 -1.62 1.95
C ALA A 81 -14.94 -1.39 1.43
N TYR A 82 -15.55 -0.32 1.89
CA TYR A 82 -16.95 -0.01 1.65
C TYR A 82 -17.12 1.50 1.49
N PHE A 83 -18.06 1.89 0.66
CA PHE A 83 -18.58 3.25 0.63
C PHE A 83 -20.08 3.29 0.32
N GLU A 84 -20.70 4.40 0.69
CA GLU A 84 -22.03 4.80 0.31
C GLU A 84 -22.03 6.20 -0.32
N TYR A 85 -22.83 6.39 -1.36
CA TYR A 85 -23.06 7.70 -1.97
C TYR A 85 -24.33 8.34 -1.47
N LEU A 86 -24.47 9.67 -1.68
CA LEU A 86 -25.67 10.45 -1.36
C LEU A 86 -26.94 9.90 -2.02
N ASN A 87 -26.81 9.27 -3.19
CA ASN A 87 -27.94 8.63 -3.90
C ASN A 87 -28.26 7.21 -3.39
N GLY A 88 -27.61 6.76 -2.30
CA GLY A 88 -27.82 5.44 -1.72
C GLY A 88 -27.07 4.30 -2.44
N PHE A 89 -26.27 4.58 -3.47
CA PHE A 89 -25.46 3.54 -4.08
C PHE A 89 -24.37 3.09 -3.09
N ARG A 90 -24.25 1.77 -2.91
CA ARG A 90 -23.29 1.16 -2.00
C ARG A 90 -22.41 0.17 -2.73
N LYS A 91 -21.13 0.24 -2.46
CA LYS A 91 -20.16 -0.74 -2.95
C LYS A 91 -19.28 -1.23 -1.82
N CYS A 92 -19.16 -2.56 -1.76
CA CYS A 92 -18.24 -3.23 -0.85
C CYS A 92 -17.36 -4.18 -1.65
N ILE A 93 -16.07 -4.20 -1.35
CA ILE A 93 -15.13 -5.20 -1.86
C ILE A 93 -14.43 -5.90 -0.69
N TYR A 94 -14.07 -7.15 -0.90
CA TYR A 94 -13.35 -7.97 0.06
C TYR A 94 -12.22 -8.69 -0.63
N TRP A 95 -11.04 -8.65 -0.04
CA TRP A 95 -9.89 -9.47 -0.41
C TRP A 95 -9.43 -10.28 0.79
N SER A 96 -9.21 -11.58 0.57
CA SER A 96 -8.57 -12.42 1.59
C SER A 96 -7.13 -11.94 1.85
N ARG A 97 -6.61 -12.24 3.03
CA ARG A 97 -5.21 -11.96 3.38
C ARG A 97 -4.24 -12.60 2.38
N GLU A 98 -4.55 -13.81 1.92
CA GLU A 98 -3.74 -14.49 0.92
C GLU A 98 -3.75 -13.77 -0.44
N LYS A 99 -4.93 -13.32 -0.91
CA LYS A 99 -5.01 -12.49 -2.13
C LYS A 99 -4.18 -11.21 -1.97
N MET A 100 -4.23 -10.58 -0.81
CA MET A 100 -3.48 -9.36 -0.54
C MET A 100 -1.96 -9.62 -0.52
N LEU A 101 -1.50 -10.70 0.10
CA LEU A 101 -0.09 -11.12 0.09
C LEU A 101 0.41 -11.36 -1.34
N ASN A 102 -0.36 -12.10 -2.14
CA ASN A 102 0.00 -12.37 -3.53
C ASN A 102 0.00 -11.10 -4.39
N HIS A 103 -0.92 -10.17 -4.12
CA HIS A 103 -0.93 -8.86 -4.78
C HIS A 103 0.32 -8.04 -4.44
N ALA A 104 0.68 -7.95 -3.15
CA ALA A 104 1.88 -7.25 -2.71
C ALA A 104 3.15 -7.88 -3.32
N ASP A 105 3.25 -9.21 -3.32
CA ASP A 105 4.39 -9.94 -3.89
C ASP A 105 4.54 -9.72 -5.41
N THR A 106 3.41 -9.60 -6.12
CA THR A 106 3.41 -9.41 -7.58
C THR A 106 3.73 -7.98 -7.98
N TYR A 107 3.22 -6.99 -7.23
CA TYR A 107 3.20 -5.59 -7.69
C TYR A 107 4.08 -4.65 -6.88
N SER A 108 4.56 -5.04 -5.69
CA SER A 108 5.50 -4.24 -4.90
C SER A 108 6.92 -4.80 -5.05
N GLN A 109 7.83 -4.02 -5.62
CA GLN A 109 9.24 -4.41 -5.74
C GLN A 109 9.94 -4.52 -4.38
N ALA A 110 9.41 -3.82 -3.37
CA ALA A 110 9.95 -3.78 -2.02
C ALA A 110 9.40 -4.87 -1.10
N PHE A 111 8.61 -5.82 -1.63
CA PHE A 111 7.99 -6.89 -0.84
C PHE A 111 8.20 -8.26 -1.48
N SER A 112 8.45 -9.25 -0.65
CA SER A 112 8.46 -10.66 -1.02
C SER A 112 7.69 -11.48 0.01
N LYS A 113 6.73 -12.28 -0.46
CA LYS A 113 5.94 -13.16 0.40
C LYS A 113 6.81 -14.14 1.16
N ASP A 114 7.81 -14.74 0.50
CA ASP A 114 8.75 -15.67 1.15
C ASP A 114 9.55 -15.00 2.27
N ALA A 115 9.98 -13.74 2.05
CA ALA A 115 10.69 -12.99 3.06
C ALA A 115 9.77 -12.63 4.24
N TYR A 116 8.52 -12.25 3.93
CA TYR A 116 7.51 -11.97 4.94
C TYR A 116 7.25 -13.18 5.84
N ASP A 117 7.06 -14.36 5.26
CA ASP A 117 6.84 -15.60 6.00
C ASP A 117 8.05 -15.96 6.87
N LYS A 118 9.28 -15.75 6.37
CA LYS A 118 10.51 -15.94 7.16
C LYS A 118 10.60 -14.98 8.35
N ILE A 119 10.17 -13.72 8.18
CA ILE A 119 10.12 -12.73 9.26
C ILE A 119 9.10 -13.17 10.31
N GLN A 120 7.89 -13.54 9.90
CA GLN A 120 6.84 -13.99 10.82
C GLN A 120 7.24 -15.25 11.62
N ASN A 121 8.03 -16.12 11.00
CA ASN A 121 8.54 -17.33 11.63
C ASN A 121 9.84 -17.12 12.46
N GLY A 122 10.32 -15.88 12.58
CA GLY A 122 11.55 -15.56 13.32
C GLY A 122 12.83 -16.14 12.71
N GLN A 123 12.82 -16.43 11.41
CA GLN A 123 13.96 -17.02 10.70
C GLN A 123 14.98 -15.98 10.21
N ILE A 124 14.67 -14.70 10.35
CA ILE A 124 15.56 -13.60 9.96
C ILE A 124 16.25 -13.05 11.20
N ALA A 125 17.58 -12.97 11.17
CA ALA A 125 18.35 -12.40 12.27
C ALA A 125 18.15 -10.89 12.38
N ASP A 126 18.12 -10.33 13.59
CA ASP A 126 17.89 -8.91 13.87
C ASP A 126 18.83 -7.97 13.08
N LYS A 127 20.09 -8.39 12.90
CA LYS A 127 21.10 -7.67 12.10
C LYS A 127 20.71 -7.48 10.64
N ASP A 128 19.81 -8.31 10.08
CA ASP A 128 19.38 -8.30 8.70
C ASP A 128 18.01 -7.63 8.50
N MET A 129 17.31 -7.29 9.59
CA MET A 129 15.99 -6.68 9.56
C MET A 129 15.94 -5.31 8.84
N TRP A 130 17.06 -4.60 8.77
CA TRP A 130 17.16 -3.34 8.05
C TRP A 130 16.87 -3.45 6.54
N LYS A 131 17.06 -4.66 5.96
CA LYS A 131 16.76 -4.96 4.55
C LYS A 131 15.25 -4.97 4.26
N TYR A 132 14.44 -5.12 5.29
CA TYR A 132 12.98 -5.24 5.23
C TYR A 132 12.31 -3.98 5.80
N SER A 133 12.73 -2.81 5.29
CA SER A 133 12.29 -1.50 5.79
C SER A 133 10.95 -1.05 5.19
N SER A 134 10.46 -1.68 4.13
CA SER A 134 9.18 -1.35 3.48
C SER A 134 8.01 -1.41 4.46
N PHE A 135 7.03 -0.54 4.25
CA PHE A 135 5.78 -0.54 5.02
C PHE A 135 5.00 -1.85 4.90
N TRP A 136 5.14 -2.59 3.81
CA TRP A 136 4.57 -3.93 3.68
C TRP A 136 5.09 -4.92 4.71
N TYR A 137 6.32 -4.75 5.21
CA TYR A 137 6.84 -5.57 6.31
C TYR A 137 6.49 -5.00 7.68
N LYS A 138 6.50 -3.65 7.84
CA LYS A 138 6.31 -2.98 9.14
C LYS A 138 4.84 -2.86 9.53
N SER A 139 3.96 -2.60 8.54
CA SER A 139 2.54 -2.27 8.75
C SER A 139 1.69 -2.87 7.63
N PHE A 140 1.75 -4.21 7.49
CA PHE A 140 1.07 -4.94 6.42
C PHE A 140 -0.42 -4.59 6.34
N ASP A 141 -1.11 -4.55 7.48
CA ASP A 141 -2.55 -4.33 7.53
C ASP A 141 -2.94 -2.92 7.07
N ASP A 142 -2.12 -1.90 7.36
CA ASP A 142 -2.36 -0.54 6.89
C ASP A 142 -2.11 -0.41 5.38
N MET A 143 -1.08 -1.08 4.86
CA MET A 143 -0.83 -1.14 3.41
C MET A 143 -1.93 -1.91 2.68
N ALA A 144 -2.42 -2.99 3.27
CA ALA A 144 -3.54 -3.76 2.75
C ALA A 144 -4.83 -2.91 2.68
N LYS A 145 -5.15 -2.16 3.74
CA LYS A 145 -6.28 -1.23 3.78
C LYS A 145 -6.11 -0.12 2.74
N LYS A 146 -4.91 0.47 2.62
CA LYS A 146 -4.61 1.48 1.59
C LYS A 146 -4.85 0.94 0.18
N THR A 147 -4.28 -0.22 -0.12
CA THR A 147 -4.41 -0.86 -1.44
C THR A 147 -5.86 -1.16 -1.77
N LEU A 148 -6.60 -1.75 -0.83
CA LEU A 148 -8.00 -2.10 -1.05
C LEU A 148 -8.88 -0.87 -1.25
N LEU A 149 -8.65 0.19 -0.46
CA LEU A 149 -9.38 1.45 -0.58
C LEU A 149 -9.11 2.13 -1.93
N ARG A 150 -7.84 2.14 -2.39
CA ARG A 150 -7.47 2.63 -3.72
C ARG A 150 -8.18 1.85 -4.83
N GLN A 151 -8.21 0.52 -4.75
CA GLN A 151 -8.94 -0.33 -5.70
C GLN A 151 -10.43 -0.01 -5.73
N LEU A 152 -11.04 0.21 -4.57
CA LEU A 152 -12.45 0.55 -4.45
C LEU A 152 -12.76 1.91 -5.10
N ILE A 153 -12.00 2.94 -4.71
CA ILE A 153 -12.24 4.33 -5.15
C ILE A 153 -11.92 4.49 -6.64
N SER A 154 -10.79 3.97 -7.12
CA SER A 154 -10.39 4.13 -8.53
C SER A 154 -11.33 3.45 -9.50
N LYS A 155 -12.01 2.36 -9.09
CA LYS A 155 -12.91 1.60 -9.96
C LYS A 155 -14.36 2.08 -9.90
N TRP A 156 -14.82 2.49 -8.75
CA TRP A 156 -16.23 2.86 -8.53
C TRP A 156 -16.45 4.20 -7.84
N GLY A 157 -15.35 4.85 -7.40
CA GLY A 157 -15.42 6.08 -6.64
C GLY A 157 -15.68 7.31 -7.51
N ILE A 158 -16.42 8.26 -6.98
CA ILE A 158 -16.45 9.64 -7.51
C ILE A 158 -15.21 10.34 -7.01
N MET A 159 -14.31 10.69 -7.91
CA MET A 159 -13.05 11.35 -7.56
C MET A 159 -13.15 12.85 -7.77
N SER A 160 -12.93 13.62 -6.70
CA SER A 160 -12.66 15.05 -6.82
C SER A 160 -11.29 15.27 -7.49
N THR A 161 -11.07 16.49 -7.98
CA THR A 161 -9.77 16.87 -8.60
C THR A 161 -8.61 16.64 -7.63
N GLU A 162 -8.79 16.99 -6.34
CA GLU A 162 -7.77 16.80 -5.31
C GLU A 162 -7.48 15.31 -5.06
N MET A 163 -8.53 14.48 -5.11
CA MET A 163 -8.38 13.03 -4.93
C MET A 163 -7.67 12.40 -6.14
N GLN A 164 -7.97 12.83 -7.36
CA GLN A 164 -7.25 12.39 -8.56
C GLN A 164 -5.78 12.78 -8.51
N GLN A 165 -5.47 14.01 -8.11
CA GLN A 165 -4.10 14.48 -7.94
C GLN A 165 -3.36 13.69 -6.84
N ALA A 166 -4.03 13.41 -5.73
CA ALA A 166 -3.45 12.63 -4.64
C ALA A 166 -3.12 11.19 -5.08
N LEU A 167 -4.03 10.54 -5.81
CA LEU A 167 -3.81 9.20 -6.39
C LEU A 167 -2.64 9.20 -7.37
N THR A 168 -2.54 10.21 -8.24
CA THR A 168 -1.46 10.32 -9.21
C THR A 168 -0.11 10.59 -8.55
N ASN A 169 -0.08 11.44 -7.54
CA ASN A 169 1.16 11.79 -6.83
C ASN A 169 1.68 10.67 -5.92
N ASP A 170 0.76 9.87 -5.37
CA ASP A 170 1.11 8.78 -4.43
C ASP A 170 1.67 7.54 -5.14
N SER A 171 1.40 7.36 -6.42
CA SER A 171 1.75 6.12 -7.14
C SER A 171 2.43 6.33 -8.49
N GLY A 172 2.80 7.55 -8.84
CA GLY A 172 3.11 7.83 -10.24
C GLY A 172 1.86 7.59 -11.11
N ILE A 173 2.04 7.23 -12.38
CA ILE A 173 0.92 6.89 -13.26
C ILE A 173 0.44 5.49 -12.90
N PRO A 174 -0.77 5.30 -12.36
CA PRO A 174 -1.26 3.97 -12.03
C PRO A 174 -1.44 3.18 -13.33
N ALA A 175 -0.63 2.13 -13.50
CA ALA A 175 -0.90 1.16 -14.54
C ALA A 175 -2.15 0.34 -14.13
N VAL A 176 -3.12 0.26 -15.01
CA VAL A 176 -4.34 -0.51 -14.81
C VAL A 176 -4.27 -1.76 -15.67
N ASP A 177 -4.53 -2.93 -15.10
CA ASP A 177 -4.66 -4.16 -15.87
C ASP A 177 -5.86 -4.03 -16.83
N PRO A 178 -5.66 -4.04 -18.15
CA PRO A 178 -6.74 -3.83 -19.11
C PRO A 178 -7.79 -4.95 -19.08
N ARG A 179 -7.48 -6.12 -18.48
CA ARG A 179 -8.40 -7.25 -18.38
C ARG A 179 -9.24 -7.23 -17.13
N THR A 180 -8.66 -6.85 -16.00
CA THR A 180 -9.35 -6.87 -14.69
C THR A 180 -9.80 -5.50 -14.23
N GLY A 181 -9.21 -4.42 -14.79
CA GLY A 181 -9.40 -3.05 -14.33
C GLY A 181 -8.84 -2.81 -12.93
N GLU A 182 -7.94 -3.68 -12.46
CA GLU A 182 -7.23 -3.51 -11.19
C GLU A 182 -6.00 -2.63 -11.38
N ILE A 183 -5.65 -1.83 -10.37
CA ILE A 183 -4.42 -1.04 -10.38
C ILE A 183 -3.25 -2.00 -10.17
N ILE A 184 -2.33 -2.04 -11.14
CA ILE A 184 -1.21 -2.98 -11.16
C ILE A 184 0.06 -2.41 -10.52
N SER A 185 0.21 -1.12 -10.39
CA SER A 185 1.41 -0.52 -9.81
C SER A 185 1.07 0.25 -8.54
N ASP A 186 1.64 -0.15 -7.45
CA ASP A 186 1.77 0.65 -6.24
C ASP A 186 3.27 0.97 -6.06
N HIS A 187 3.71 2.06 -6.68
CA HIS A 187 5.09 2.52 -6.60
C HIS A 187 5.40 3.29 -5.31
N SER A 188 4.44 3.37 -4.37
CA SER A 188 4.65 4.09 -3.11
C SER A 188 5.83 3.52 -2.31
N ASP A 189 6.20 2.26 -2.56
CA ASP A 189 7.31 1.59 -1.88
C ASP A 189 8.66 1.72 -2.59
N GLU A 190 8.68 2.04 -3.91
CA GLU A 190 9.94 2.14 -4.67
C GLU A 190 10.86 3.26 -4.15
N LEU A 191 10.28 4.26 -3.55
CA LEU A 191 11.00 5.46 -3.12
C LEU A 191 11.71 5.31 -1.78
N GLU A 192 11.31 4.33 -0.97
CA GLU A 192 12.05 4.01 0.25
C GLU A 192 13.33 3.21 -0.04
N LEU A 193 13.36 2.41 -1.12
CA LEU A 193 14.53 1.63 -1.49
C LEU A 193 15.65 2.47 -2.10
N THR A 194 15.31 3.51 -2.87
CA THR A 194 16.31 4.38 -3.51
C THR A 194 17.06 5.28 -2.54
N THR A 195 16.51 5.51 -1.34
CA THR A 195 17.19 6.31 -0.30
C THR A 195 18.18 5.51 0.54
N ASN A 196 18.18 4.16 0.45
CA ASN A 196 19.01 3.29 1.28
C ASN A 196 19.95 2.35 0.52
N ALA A 197 19.87 2.27 -0.80
CA ALA A 197 20.84 1.51 -1.60
C ALA A 197 22.10 2.35 -1.86
N PRO A 198 23.31 1.83 -1.58
CA PRO A 198 24.54 2.46 -2.04
C PRO A 198 24.55 2.38 -3.57
N GLN A 199 24.49 3.51 -4.24
CA GLN A 199 24.65 3.55 -5.69
C GLN A 199 26.07 3.04 -6.04
N PRO A 200 26.24 2.20 -7.09
CA PRO A 200 27.56 1.84 -7.56
C PRO A 200 28.27 3.12 -8.02
N ALA A 201 29.53 3.29 -7.60
CA ALA A 201 30.37 4.39 -7.99
C ALA A 201 30.47 4.45 -9.52
N VAL A 202 30.04 5.56 -10.11
CA VAL A 202 30.26 5.84 -11.52
C VAL A 202 31.74 6.20 -11.64
N GLU A 203 32.53 5.28 -12.19
CA GLU A 203 33.92 5.56 -12.57
C GLU A 203 33.95 6.76 -13.51
N GLY A 204 34.68 7.80 -13.10
CA GLY A 204 34.81 9.04 -13.82
C GLY A 204 35.53 8.83 -15.15
N SER A 205 34.86 9.17 -16.24
CA SER A 205 35.48 9.36 -17.53
C SER A 205 36.40 10.59 -17.49
N VAL A 206 37.70 10.35 -17.67
CA VAL A 206 38.74 11.36 -17.80
C VAL A 206 38.49 12.19 -19.06
N PRO A 207 38.50 13.53 -19.03
CA PRO A 207 38.39 14.32 -20.25
C PRO A 207 39.67 14.25 -21.05
N ALA A 208 39.57 13.87 -22.31
CA ALA A 208 40.66 13.93 -23.27
C ALA A 208 41.08 15.39 -23.50
N GLN A 209 42.35 15.70 -23.26
CA GLN A 209 42.98 16.97 -23.62
C GLN A 209 43.11 17.06 -25.13
N LEU A 210 42.63 18.16 -25.70
CA LEU A 210 42.92 18.60 -27.07
C LEU A 210 44.36 19.11 -27.13
N GLN A 211 45.11 18.55 -28.07
CA GLN A 211 46.24 19.22 -28.74
C GLN A 211 45.74 19.96 -29.96
#